data_c23af5d5344056a8328a8e6c1d577155
#
_entry.id   c23af5d5344056a8328a8e6c1d577155
#
_cell.length_a   1.000
_cell.length_b   1.000
_cell.length_c   1.000
_cell.angle_alpha   90.00
_cell.angle_beta   90.00
_cell.angle_gamma   90.00
#
_symmetry.space_group_name_H-M   'P 1'
#
loop_
_entity.id
_entity.type
_entity.pdbx_description
1 polymer ?
#
loop_
_entity_poly.entity_id
_entity_poly.type
_entity_poly.pdbx_seq_one_letter_code
_entity_poly.pdbx_strand_id
1 'polypeptide(L)'
;MYDFSYKNSDKILKGSKESEDFLIFVKRLLPRWANGIPDSECIAIFKVLNSLRKKQKKQLVLLETGSGASTLAMFLHCALFGGTMYSWDINASKGSFLRSVISDSIGKILKVDVNKIWNFIPFNSTDPNVGIRVLKELKRKADFCFFDSWHTL
;
A
#
# COMPACT_ATOMS: atom_id res chain seq x y z
N MET A 1 -22.48 -3.00 -3.75
CA MET A 1 -21.40 -3.90 -4.22
C MET A 1 -20.95 -3.40 -5.58
N TYR A 2 -19.77 -2.82 -5.67
CA TYR A 2 -19.24 -2.40 -6.97
C TYR A 2 -18.68 -3.63 -7.68
N ASP A 3 -19.20 -3.90 -8.87
CA ASP A 3 -18.65 -4.98 -9.70
C ASP A 3 -17.40 -4.45 -10.42
N PHE A 4 -16.25 -4.69 -9.81
CA PHE A 4 -14.96 -4.32 -10.39
C PHE A 4 -14.56 -5.35 -11.44
N SER A 5 -14.94 -5.14 -12.68
CA SER A 5 -14.38 -5.84 -13.81
C SER A 5 -13.29 -5.00 -14.46
N TYR A 6 -12.05 -5.45 -14.39
CA TYR A 6 -10.94 -4.84 -15.11
C TYR A 6 -10.62 -5.66 -16.37
N LYS A 7 -10.75 -5.04 -17.54
CA LYS A 7 -10.68 -5.73 -18.85
C LYS A 7 -9.34 -6.43 -19.12
N ASN A 8 -8.25 -6.01 -18.48
CA ASN A 8 -6.90 -6.55 -18.70
C ASN A 8 -6.33 -7.22 -17.44
N SER A 9 -7.19 -7.85 -16.62
CA SER A 9 -6.78 -8.45 -15.34
C SER A 9 -5.68 -9.52 -15.48
N ASP A 10 -5.69 -10.27 -16.57
CA ASP A 10 -4.68 -11.28 -16.89
C ASP A 10 -3.28 -10.69 -17.16
N LYS A 11 -3.21 -9.45 -17.61
CA LYS A 11 -1.97 -8.75 -17.92
C LYS A 11 -1.33 -8.11 -16.69
N ILE A 12 -2.11 -7.82 -15.66
CA ILE A 12 -1.62 -7.18 -14.43
C ILE A 12 -0.55 -8.04 -13.75
N LEU A 13 -0.71 -9.35 -13.77
CA LEU A 13 0.22 -10.32 -13.17
C LEU A 13 1.64 -10.24 -13.71
N LYS A 14 1.87 -9.59 -14.85
CA LYS A 14 3.19 -9.44 -15.46
C LYS A 14 4.00 -8.25 -14.90
N GLY A 15 3.42 -7.43 -14.02
CA GLY A 15 4.12 -6.29 -13.41
C GLY A 15 4.62 -5.24 -14.40
N SER A 16 3.89 -5.02 -15.49
CA SER A 16 4.22 -4.14 -16.59
C SER A 16 3.45 -2.82 -16.51
N LYS A 17 3.32 -2.12 -17.63
CA LYS A 17 2.52 -0.91 -17.75
C LYS A 17 1.05 -1.13 -17.35
N GLU A 18 0.51 -2.30 -17.59
CA GLU A 18 -0.85 -2.67 -17.18
C GLU A 18 -1.03 -2.63 -15.66
N SER A 19 0.02 -2.93 -14.88
CA SER A 19 -0.01 -2.78 -13.42
C SER A 19 -0.09 -1.31 -13.01
N GLU A 20 0.60 -0.41 -13.70
CA GLU A 20 0.53 1.03 -13.46
C GLU A 20 -0.86 1.58 -13.81
N ASP A 21 -1.41 1.19 -14.96
CA ASP A 21 -2.74 1.61 -15.40
C ASP A 21 -3.83 1.09 -14.43
N PHE A 22 -3.68 -0.13 -13.95
CA PHE A 22 -4.56 -0.71 -12.93
C PHE A 22 -4.45 0.03 -11.59
N LEU A 23 -3.23 0.36 -11.15
CA LEU A 23 -3.00 1.14 -9.93
C LEU A 23 -3.75 2.48 -9.99
N ILE A 24 -3.64 3.20 -11.10
CA ILE A 24 -4.33 4.48 -11.28
C ILE A 24 -5.84 4.30 -11.36
N PHE A 25 -6.31 3.24 -12.01
CA PHE A 25 -7.72 2.91 -12.02
C PHE A 25 -8.28 2.76 -10.60
N VAL A 26 -7.62 1.96 -9.75
CA VAL A 26 -8.04 1.78 -8.34
C VAL A 26 -7.91 3.08 -7.55
N LYS A 27 -6.82 3.83 -7.74
CA LYS A 27 -6.59 5.12 -7.07
C LYS A 27 -7.73 6.12 -7.31
N ARG A 28 -8.26 6.17 -8.52
CA ARG A 28 -9.37 7.06 -8.89
C ARG A 28 -10.70 6.71 -8.24
N LEU A 29 -10.82 5.54 -7.61
CA LEU A 29 -11.97 5.18 -6.80
C LEU A 29 -11.90 5.80 -5.40
N LEU A 30 -10.74 6.27 -4.97
CA LEU A 30 -10.57 6.89 -3.66
C LEU A 30 -11.21 8.27 -3.62
N PRO A 31 -11.94 8.59 -2.55
CA PRO A 31 -12.39 9.94 -2.30
C PRO A 31 -11.20 10.87 -2.01
N ARG A 32 -11.40 12.17 -2.20
CA ARG A 32 -10.34 13.19 -2.05
C ARG A 32 -9.55 13.08 -0.74
N TRP A 33 -10.21 12.78 0.36
CA TRP A 33 -9.57 12.69 1.68
C TRP A 33 -8.63 11.47 1.84
N ALA A 34 -8.72 10.47 0.98
CA ALA A 34 -7.84 9.31 0.92
C ALA A 34 -6.90 9.32 -0.31
N ASN A 35 -7.00 10.36 -1.16
CA ASN A 35 -6.32 10.46 -2.44
C ASN A 35 -5.45 11.72 -2.49
N GLY A 36 -4.54 11.86 -1.51
CA GLY A 36 -3.76 13.07 -1.30
C GLY A 36 -2.55 13.24 -2.23
N ILE A 37 -2.07 12.17 -2.87
CA ILE A 37 -0.90 12.25 -3.75
C ILE A 37 -1.29 12.23 -5.24
N PRO A 38 -0.53 12.90 -6.13
CA PRO A 38 -0.75 12.84 -7.58
C PRO A 38 -0.60 11.43 -8.16
N ASP A 39 -1.18 11.19 -9.34
CA ASP A 39 -1.05 9.90 -10.05
C ASP A 39 0.42 9.57 -10.35
N SER A 40 1.20 10.59 -10.75
CA SER A 40 2.63 10.45 -11.03
C SER A 40 3.45 9.99 -9.82
N GLU A 41 3.13 10.50 -8.63
CA GLU A 41 3.80 10.12 -7.38
C GLU A 41 3.43 8.69 -6.98
N CYS A 42 2.16 8.32 -7.10
CA CYS A 42 1.70 6.97 -6.85
C CYS A 42 2.43 5.95 -7.75
N ILE A 43 2.58 6.26 -9.04
CA ILE A 43 3.36 5.45 -10.00
C ILE A 43 4.84 5.43 -9.62
N ALA A 44 5.40 6.57 -9.20
CA ALA A 44 6.81 6.65 -8.79
C ALA A 44 7.11 5.73 -7.61
N ILE A 45 6.25 5.71 -6.59
CA ILE A 45 6.37 4.78 -5.45
C ILE A 45 6.41 3.33 -5.95
N PHE A 46 5.46 2.95 -6.79
CA PHE A 46 5.37 1.59 -7.34
C PHE A 46 6.65 1.20 -8.12
N LYS A 47 7.17 2.10 -8.96
CA LYS A 47 8.41 1.89 -9.73
C LYS A 47 9.64 1.76 -8.85
N VAL A 48 9.76 2.59 -7.83
CA VAL A 48 10.87 2.53 -6.86
C VAL A 48 10.88 1.17 -6.15
N LEU A 49 9.72 0.70 -5.69
CA LEU A 49 9.58 -0.60 -5.05
C LEU A 49 9.99 -1.76 -5.99
N ASN A 50 9.56 -1.70 -7.25
CA ASN A 50 9.92 -2.70 -8.25
C ASN A 50 11.44 -2.73 -8.50
N SER A 51 12.07 -1.56 -8.58
CA SER A 51 13.52 -1.42 -8.74
C SER A 51 14.28 -1.93 -7.52
N LEU A 52 13.82 -1.57 -6.33
CA LEU A 52 14.42 -2.00 -5.06
C LEU A 52 14.36 -3.54 -4.92
N ARG A 53 13.20 -4.15 -5.21
CA ARG A 53 13.04 -5.60 -5.19
C ARG A 53 14.01 -6.30 -6.16
N LYS A 54 14.13 -5.78 -7.39
CA LYS A 54 15.07 -6.35 -8.38
C LYS A 54 16.51 -6.27 -7.89
N LYS A 55 16.91 -5.16 -7.28
CA LYS A 55 18.26 -4.95 -6.72
C LYS A 55 18.53 -5.87 -5.55
N GLN A 56 17.59 -5.99 -4.61
CA GLN A 56 17.75 -6.80 -3.40
C GLN A 56 17.48 -8.30 -3.61
N LYS A 57 16.79 -8.67 -4.69
CA LYS A 57 16.41 -10.06 -5.02
C LYS A 57 15.66 -10.78 -3.90
N LYS A 58 14.81 -10.04 -3.17
CA LYS A 58 14.00 -10.57 -2.07
C LYS A 58 12.62 -9.93 -2.03
N GLN A 59 11.72 -10.52 -1.24
CA GLN A 59 10.46 -9.87 -0.86
C GLN A 59 10.74 -8.72 0.11
N LEU A 60 10.03 -7.60 -0.07
CA LEU A 60 10.25 -6.38 0.70
C LEU A 60 9.36 -6.33 1.93
N VAL A 61 9.87 -5.68 2.97
CA VAL A 61 9.11 -5.21 4.15
C VAL A 61 8.94 -3.70 4.02
N LEU A 62 7.70 -3.25 3.90
CA LEU A 62 7.34 -1.86 3.64
C LEU A 62 6.67 -1.25 4.87
N LEU A 63 6.96 0.03 5.10
CA LEU A 63 6.37 0.82 6.18
C LEU A 63 5.89 2.16 5.64
N GLU A 64 4.71 2.59 6.04
CA GLU A 64 4.25 3.97 5.80
C GLU A 64 3.66 4.59 7.07
N THR A 65 3.74 5.91 7.16
CA THR A 65 2.98 6.72 8.11
C THR A 65 2.02 7.61 7.33
N GLY A 66 0.74 7.56 7.72
CA GLY A 66 -0.33 8.14 6.89
C GLY A 66 -0.72 7.19 5.76
N SER A 67 -1.94 6.66 5.82
CA SER A 67 -2.48 5.77 4.81
C SER A 67 -3.28 6.53 3.74
N GLY A 68 -3.32 6.00 2.52
CA GLY A 68 -4.05 6.63 1.41
C GLY A 68 -3.72 6.00 0.07
N ALA A 69 -3.52 6.84 -0.94
CA ALA A 69 -3.16 6.38 -2.27
C ALA A 69 -1.78 5.70 -2.32
N SER A 70 -0.84 6.08 -1.45
CA SER A 70 0.45 5.39 -1.29
C SER A 70 0.26 3.93 -0.87
N THR A 71 -0.71 3.67 0.00
CA THR A 71 -1.08 2.31 0.44
C THR A 71 -1.41 1.42 -0.75
N LEU A 72 -2.11 1.94 -1.76
CA LEU A 72 -2.46 1.17 -2.96
C LEU A 72 -1.22 0.75 -3.75
N ALA A 73 -0.26 1.66 -3.94
CA ALA A 73 0.98 1.38 -4.66
C ALA A 73 1.81 0.31 -3.95
N MET A 74 1.96 0.46 -2.63
CA MET A 74 2.70 -0.48 -1.78
C MET A 74 2.01 -1.83 -1.72
N PHE A 75 0.68 -1.86 -1.57
CA PHE A 75 -0.10 -3.09 -1.54
C PHE A 75 -0.03 -3.83 -2.87
N LEU A 76 -0.22 -3.12 -4.00
CA LEU A 76 -0.13 -3.73 -5.33
C LEU A 76 1.24 -4.37 -5.56
N HIS A 77 2.31 -3.69 -5.14
CA HIS A 77 3.66 -4.26 -5.22
C HIS A 77 3.76 -5.58 -4.44
N CYS A 78 3.31 -5.61 -3.19
CA CYS A 78 3.35 -6.82 -2.36
C CYS A 78 2.43 -7.92 -2.91
N ALA A 79 1.27 -7.57 -3.47
CA ALA A 79 0.35 -8.53 -4.07
C ALA A 79 0.93 -9.21 -5.31
N LEU A 80 1.71 -8.47 -6.13
CA LEU A 80 2.33 -9.00 -7.35
C LEU A 80 3.61 -9.78 -7.09
N PHE A 81 4.42 -9.35 -6.13
CA PHE A 81 5.80 -9.85 -5.97
C PHE A 81 6.07 -10.49 -4.62
N GLY A 82 5.06 -10.53 -3.76
CA GLY A 82 5.23 -10.94 -2.37
C GLY A 82 5.83 -9.82 -1.51
N GLY A 83 5.75 -10.02 -0.20
CA GLY A 83 6.19 -9.06 0.79
C GLY A 83 5.11 -8.75 1.81
N THR A 84 5.43 -7.87 2.72
CA THR A 84 4.52 -7.42 3.79
C THR A 84 4.59 -5.92 3.92
N MET A 85 3.48 -5.29 4.29
CA MET A 85 3.46 -3.86 4.55
C MET A 85 2.74 -3.54 5.86
N TYR A 86 3.17 -2.45 6.45
CA TYR A 86 2.66 -1.89 7.69
C TYR A 86 2.30 -0.43 7.46
N SER A 87 1.08 -0.07 7.83
CA SER A 87 0.61 1.31 7.76
C SER A 87 0.25 1.82 9.14
N TRP A 88 0.80 2.96 9.51
CA TRP A 88 0.52 3.65 10.76
C TRP A 88 -0.31 4.91 10.45
N ASP A 89 -1.54 4.91 10.91
CA ASP A 89 -2.45 6.05 10.72
C ASP A 89 -3.31 6.24 11.97
N ILE A 90 -3.49 7.48 12.39
CA ILE A 90 -4.33 7.80 13.54
C ILE A 90 -5.81 7.50 13.27
N ASN A 91 -6.22 7.48 12.01
CA ASN A 91 -7.60 7.32 11.60
C ASN A 91 -7.94 5.86 11.28
N ALA A 92 -8.47 5.13 12.28
CA ALA A 92 -8.88 3.74 12.12
C ALA A 92 -10.00 3.55 11.06
N SER A 93 -10.91 4.51 10.92
CA SER A 93 -11.98 4.46 9.91
C SER A 93 -11.42 4.53 8.49
N LYS A 94 -10.37 5.33 8.29
CA LYS A 94 -9.65 5.39 7.02
C LYS A 94 -8.99 4.05 6.66
N GLY A 95 -8.38 3.40 7.64
CA GLY A 95 -7.83 2.06 7.47
C GLY A 95 -8.89 1.03 7.07
N SER A 96 -10.05 1.04 7.72
CA SER A 96 -11.17 0.15 7.38
C SER A 96 -11.71 0.40 5.98
N PHE A 97 -11.84 1.67 5.59
CA PHE A 97 -12.28 2.06 4.25
C PHE A 97 -11.29 1.57 3.17
N LEU A 98 -10.00 1.86 3.35
CA LEU A 98 -8.97 1.42 2.40
C LEU A 98 -8.92 -0.10 2.29
N ARG A 99 -9.12 -0.82 3.40
CA ARG A 99 -9.17 -2.29 3.40
C ARG A 99 -10.31 -2.80 2.53
N SER A 100 -11.49 -2.20 2.62
CA SER A 100 -12.62 -2.57 1.76
C SER A 100 -12.30 -2.32 0.29
N VAL A 101 -11.79 -1.15 -0.06
CA VAL A 101 -11.41 -0.81 -1.44
C VAL A 101 -10.37 -1.78 -1.98
N ILE A 102 -9.32 -2.07 -1.21
CA ILE A 102 -8.26 -2.98 -1.62
C ILE A 102 -8.78 -4.41 -1.77
N SER A 103 -9.62 -4.89 -0.84
CA SER A 103 -10.20 -6.23 -0.89
C SER A 103 -11.08 -6.41 -2.11
N ASP A 104 -11.94 -5.44 -2.41
CA ASP A 104 -12.90 -5.49 -3.51
C ASP A 104 -12.25 -5.27 -4.88
N SER A 105 -11.07 -4.66 -4.94
CA SER A 105 -10.34 -4.38 -6.18
C SER A 105 -9.11 -5.28 -6.35
N ILE A 106 -7.97 -4.88 -5.79
CA ILE A 106 -6.69 -5.58 -5.96
C ILE A 106 -6.77 -7.00 -5.39
N GLY A 107 -7.32 -7.16 -4.19
CA GLY A 107 -7.45 -8.46 -3.53
C GLY A 107 -8.28 -9.46 -4.35
N LYS A 108 -9.44 -9.01 -4.85
CA LYS A 108 -10.35 -9.82 -5.65
C LYS A 108 -9.73 -10.18 -7.02
N ILE A 109 -9.17 -9.21 -7.72
CA ILE A 109 -8.62 -9.41 -9.07
C ILE A 109 -7.36 -10.28 -9.04
N LEU A 110 -6.45 -10.04 -8.10
CA LEU A 110 -5.21 -10.81 -7.97
C LEU A 110 -5.37 -12.06 -7.10
N LYS A 111 -6.57 -12.30 -6.52
CA LYS A 111 -6.88 -13.45 -5.64
C LYS A 111 -5.91 -13.56 -4.46
N VAL A 112 -5.61 -12.44 -3.82
CA VAL A 112 -4.73 -12.38 -2.64
C VAL A 112 -5.50 -12.02 -1.38
N ASP A 113 -5.06 -12.55 -0.25
CA ASP A 113 -5.61 -12.22 1.07
C ASP A 113 -4.96 -10.94 1.59
N VAL A 114 -5.74 -9.89 1.70
CA VAL A 114 -5.30 -8.56 2.15
C VAL A 114 -4.70 -8.63 3.56
N ASN A 115 -5.25 -9.46 4.44
CA ASN A 115 -4.80 -9.57 5.83
C ASN A 115 -3.42 -10.24 5.97
N LYS A 116 -3.01 -11.02 4.99
CA LYS A 116 -1.67 -11.63 4.96
C LYS A 116 -0.59 -10.68 4.48
N ILE A 117 -0.99 -9.63 3.78
CA ILE A 117 -0.06 -8.66 3.17
C ILE A 117 0.02 -7.38 4.00
N TRP A 118 -1.14 -6.84 4.43
CA TRP A 118 -1.26 -5.52 5.01
C TRP A 118 -1.65 -5.54 6.49
N ASN A 119 -0.77 -4.96 7.29
CA ASN A 119 -0.95 -4.74 8.73
C ASN A 119 -1.22 -3.26 8.96
N PHE A 120 -2.45 -2.91 9.30
CA PHE A 120 -2.83 -1.55 9.67
C PHE A 120 -2.78 -1.39 11.18
N ILE A 121 -2.07 -0.37 11.64
CA ILE A 121 -1.89 -0.08 13.07
C ILE A 121 -2.42 1.32 13.34
N PRO A 122 -3.61 1.43 13.99
CA PRO A 122 -4.19 2.72 14.32
C PRO A 122 -3.45 3.36 15.49
N PHE A 123 -2.54 4.27 15.23
CA PHE A 123 -1.88 5.02 16.29
C PHE A 123 -1.32 6.35 15.81
N ASN A 124 -1.06 7.24 16.77
CA ASN A 124 -0.39 8.50 16.50
C ASN A 124 1.11 8.26 16.27
N SER A 125 1.59 8.51 15.06
CA SER A 125 2.99 8.31 14.67
C SER A 125 3.98 9.23 15.42
N THR A 126 3.47 10.23 16.13
CA THR A 126 4.30 11.10 17.01
C THR A 126 4.55 10.50 18.40
N ASP A 127 3.91 9.37 18.75
CA ASP A 127 4.17 8.67 20.01
C ASP A 127 5.40 7.75 19.88
N PRO A 128 6.56 8.13 20.42
CA PRO A 128 7.79 7.35 20.27
C PRO A 128 7.70 5.97 20.95
N ASN A 129 6.90 5.82 22.00
CA ASN A 129 6.78 4.56 22.74
C ASN A 129 6.08 3.50 21.88
N VAL A 130 5.03 3.88 21.16
CA VAL A 130 4.32 2.98 20.25
C VAL A 130 5.19 2.64 19.04
N GLY A 131 5.87 3.63 18.46
CA GLY A 131 6.79 3.42 17.34
C GLY A 131 7.90 2.43 17.67
N ILE A 132 8.55 2.57 18.82
CA ILE A 132 9.59 1.62 19.28
C ILE A 132 9.01 0.22 19.48
N ARG A 133 7.83 0.10 20.06
CA ARG A 133 7.18 -1.20 20.28
C ARG A 133 6.89 -1.90 18.96
N VAL A 134 6.30 -1.18 17.99
CA VAL A 134 6.00 -1.74 16.68
C VAL A 134 7.26 -2.17 15.94
N LEU A 135 8.33 -1.37 15.97
CA LEU A 135 9.61 -1.74 15.36
C LEU A 135 10.22 -2.99 16.01
N LYS A 136 10.06 -3.18 17.32
CA LYS A 136 10.47 -4.40 18.01
C LYS A 136 9.64 -5.63 17.61
N GLU A 137 8.33 -5.44 17.45
CA GLU A 137 7.41 -6.50 17.02
C GLU A 137 7.64 -6.93 15.57
N LEU A 138 8.08 -6.01 14.71
CA LEU A 138 8.41 -6.30 13.31
C LEU A 138 9.52 -7.35 13.15
N LYS A 139 10.40 -7.52 14.13
CA LYS A 139 11.56 -8.44 14.09
C LYS A 139 12.42 -8.34 12.82
N ARG A 140 12.17 -7.35 11.97
CA ARG A 140 12.84 -7.09 10.69
C ARG A 140 13.02 -5.60 10.52
N LYS A 141 14.04 -5.22 9.77
CA LYS A 141 14.19 -3.85 9.28
C LYS A 141 13.27 -3.65 8.10
N ALA A 142 12.62 -2.48 8.02
CA ALA A 142 11.89 -2.09 6.82
C ALA A 142 12.90 -1.85 5.68
N ASP A 143 12.56 -2.33 4.50
CA ASP A 143 13.36 -2.12 3.28
C ASP A 143 13.03 -0.79 2.61
N PHE A 144 11.83 -0.28 2.83
CA PHE A 144 11.34 0.99 2.32
C PHE A 144 10.38 1.62 3.34
N CYS A 145 10.53 2.92 3.55
CA CYS A 145 9.66 3.72 4.40
C CYS A 145 9.12 4.90 3.61
N PHE A 146 7.81 5.12 3.67
CA PHE A 146 7.14 6.28 3.11
C PHE A 146 6.47 7.08 4.25
N PHE A 147 6.88 8.33 4.43
CA PHE A 147 6.37 9.18 5.50
C PHE A 147 5.51 10.29 4.91
N ASP A 148 4.21 10.15 5.06
CA ASP A 148 3.18 11.12 4.63
C ASP A 148 2.15 11.31 5.76
N SER A 149 2.62 11.48 6.97
CA SER A 149 1.77 11.81 8.10
C SER A 149 1.66 13.32 8.27
N TRP A 150 0.59 13.78 8.88
CA TRP A 150 0.35 15.20 9.12
C TRP A 150 1.50 15.79 9.94
N HIS A 151 2.17 16.76 9.35
CA HIS A 151 3.23 17.54 10.01
C HIS A 151 2.57 18.69 10.78
N THR A 152 2.37 18.55 12.08
CA THR A 152 2.20 19.70 12.95
C THR A 152 3.58 20.31 13.17
N LEU A 153 3.76 21.52 12.68
CA LEU A 153 4.89 22.38 13.06
C LEU A 153 4.78 22.74 14.54
#